data_0a4ba9adc0f1ae08e2cbf4af72668e78
#
_entry.id   0a4ba9adc0f1ae08e2cbf4af72668e78
#
_cell.length_a   1.000
_cell.length_b   1.000
_cell.length_c   1.000
_cell.angle_alpha   90.00
_cell.angle_beta   90.00
_cell.angle_gamma   90.00
#
_symmetry.space_group_name_H-M   'P 1'
#
loop_
_entity.id
_entity.type
_entity.pdbx_description
1 polymer ?
#
loop_
_entity_poly.entity_id
_entity_poly.type
_entity_poly.pdbx_seq_one_letter_code
_entity_poly.pdbx_strand_id
1 'polypeptide(L)'
;MATEAQRAAILARLDEIEAEMNRAGLWLERLPDPPATGPLDPETGFEAWLQGVFLPNARRAAESDTLPSRSQVGVMAQRQYDYHSIVPEALRLVELLHDFDRMVEAAARRRR
;
A
#
# COMPACT_ATOMS: atom_id res chain seq x y z
N MET A 1 14.62 -10.68 11.27
CA MET A 1 13.23 -10.48 11.74
C MET A 1 12.97 -9.03 12.06
N ALA A 2 11.79 -8.55 11.70
CA ALA A 2 11.35 -7.23 12.13
C ALA A 2 11.11 -7.24 13.64
N THR A 3 11.44 -6.15 14.31
CA THR A 3 11.12 -6.01 15.72
C THR A 3 9.61 -5.88 15.92
N GLU A 4 9.13 -6.13 17.12
CA GLU A 4 7.72 -5.93 17.44
C GLU A 4 7.31 -4.48 17.22
N ALA A 5 8.18 -3.53 17.57
CA ALA A 5 7.93 -2.11 17.34
C ALA A 5 7.83 -1.78 15.84
N GLN A 6 8.70 -2.39 15.01
CA GLN A 6 8.64 -2.22 13.57
C GLN A 6 7.34 -2.78 12.98
N ARG A 7 6.93 -3.97 13.43
CA ARG A 7 5.66 -4.56 12.97
C ARG A 7 4.46 -3.71 13.35
N ALA A 8 4.44 -3.23 14.59
CA ALA A 8 3.36 -2.37 15.07
C ALA A 8 3.29 -1.06 14.27
N ALA A 9 4.45 -0.47 13.97
CA ALA A 9 4.52 0.77 13.18
C ALA A 9 4.04 0.53 11.73
N ILE A 10 4.41 -0.61 11.15
CA ILE A 10 3.97 -0.97 9.79
C ILE A 10 2.46 -1.17 9.75
N LEU A 11 1.90 -1.89 10.71
CA LEU A 11 0.46 -2.10 10.79
C LEU A 11 -0.29 -0.78 10.98
N ALA A 12 0.24 0.12 11.82
CA ALA A 12 -0.34 1.44 12.01
C ALA A 12 -0.30 2.25 10.72
N ARG A 13 0.79 2.14 9.95
CA ARG A 13 0.89 2.83 8.66
C ARG A 13 -0.13 2.30 7.66
N LEU A 14 -0.38 0.99 7.65
CA LEU A 14 -1.40 0.41 6.78
C LEU A 14 -2.79 0.92 7.15
N ASP A 15 -3.07 1.10 8.43
CA ASP A 15 -4.33 1.69 8.88
C ASP A 15 -4.45 3.15 8.41
N GLU A 16 -3.36 3.91 8.44
CA GLU A 16 -3.34 5.28 7.93
C GLU A 16 -3.58 5.33 6.42
N ILE A 17 -3.02 4.37 5.67
CA ILE A 17 -3.25 4.27 4.23
C ILE A 17 -4.73 4.04 3.94
N GLU A 18 -5.36 3.11 4.65
CA GLU A 18 -6.79 2.86 4.50
C GLU A 18 -7.60 4.10 4.83
N ALA A 19 -7.30 4.77 5.96
CA ALA A 19 -8.00 5.97 6.37
C ALA A 19 -7.86 7.09 5.33
N GLU A 20 -6.67 7.23 4.74
CA GLU A 20 -6.43 8.24 3.72
C GLU A 20 -7.20 7.94 2.43
N MET A 21 -7.29 6.67 2.03
CA MET A 21 -8.10 6.29 0.88
C MET A 21 -9.57 6.66 1.09
N ASN A 22 -10.08 6.43 2.29
CA ASN A 22 -11.46 6.82 2.63
C ASN A 22 -11.64 8.34 2.59
N ARG A 23 -10.70 9.08 3.19
CA ARG A 23 -10.76 10.54 3.24
C ARG A 23 -10.71 11.15 1.83
N ALA A 24 -9.87 10.59 0.95
CA ALA A 24 -9.66 11.11 -0.39
C ALA A 24 -10.73 10.67 -1.40
N GLY A 25 -11.67 9.82 -0.99
CA GLY A 25 -12.70 9.31 -1.88
C GLY A 25 -12.21 8.23 -2.83
N LEU A 26 -11.11 7.56 -2.47
CA LEU A 26 -10.51 6.51 -3.29
C LEU A 26 -10.89 5.10 -2.83
N TRP A 27 -11.61 4.98 -1.71
CA TRP A 27 -12.07 3.70 -1.19
C TRP A 27 -13.33 3.29 -1.93
N LEU A 28 -13.34 2.07 -2.47
CA LEU A 28 -14.47 1.57 -3.25
C LEU A 28 -15.51 0.93 -2.33
N GLU A 29 -16.78 1.22 -2.58
CA GLU A 29 -17.88 0.62 -1.83
C GLU A 29 -17.99 -0.87 -2.12
N ARG A 30 -17.64 -1.26 -3.34
CA ARG A 30 -17.72 -2.66 -3.78
C ARG A 30 -16.49 -2.98 -4.61
N LEU A 31 -15.79 -4.03 -4.22
CA LEU A 31 -14.64 -4.52 -4.98
C LEU A 31 -15.12 -5.29 -6.21
N PRO A 32 -14.32 -5.24 -7.31
CA PRO A 32 -14.66 -6.01 -8.51
C PRO A 32 -14.58 -7.51 -8.28
N ASP A 33 -15.35 -8.25 -9.03
CA ASP A 33 -15.37 -9.71 -9.06
C ASP A 33 -15.27 -10.15 -10.52
N PRO A 34 -14.17 -10.75 -10.97
CA PRO A 34 -13.04 -11.23 -10.17
C PRO A 34 -12.17 -10.10 -9.62
N PRO A 35 -11.36 -10.40 -8.57
CA PRO A 35 -10.47 -9.40 -7.99
C PRO A 35 -9.37 -8.97 -8.98
N ALA A 36 -8.76 -7.82 -8.71
CA ALA A 36 -7.68 -7.29 -9.53
C ALA A 36 -6.53 -8.28 -9.62
N THR A 37 -5.99 -8.46 -10.83
CA THR A 37 -4.87 -9.36 -11.07
C THR A 37 -3.52 -8.71 -10.78
N GLY A 38 -3.48 -7.39 -10.67
CA GLY A 38 -2.27 -6.65 -10.37
C GLY A 38 -2.54 -5.16 -10.27
N PRO A 39 -1.52 -4.36 -9.87
CA PRO A 39 -1.71 -2.92 -9.67
C PRO A 39 -1.98 -2.15 -10.95
N LEU A 40 -1.67 -2.70 -12.10
CA LEU A 40 -1.86 -2.06 -13.39
C LEU A 40 -3.02 -2.65 -14.19
N ASP A 41 -3.90 -3.40 -13.53
CA ASP A 41 -5.07 -3.98 -14.17
C ASP A 41 -5.97 -2.85 -14.70
N PRO A 42 -6.13 -2.73 -16.04
CA PRO A 42 -6.88 -1.59 -16.61
C PRO A 42 -8.38 -1.66 -16.36
N GLU A 43 -8.91 -2.85 -16.04
CA GLU A 43 -10.35 -3.02 -15.82
C GLU A 43 -10.75 -2.68 -14.39
N THR A 44 -9.89 -3.00 -13.43
CA THR A 44 -10.22 -2.81 -12.00
C THR A 44 -9.56 -1.60 -11.38
N GLY A 45 -8.43 -1.17 -11.93
CA GLY A 45 -7.73 0.02 -11.46
C GLY A 45 -6.83 -0.22 -10.25
N PHE A 46 -5.99 0.78 -9.99
CA PHE A 46 -4.99 0.72 -8.93
C PHE A 46 -5.63 0.67 -7.54
N GLU A 47 -6.69 1.45 -7.32
CA GLU A 47 -7.39 1.53 -6.03
C GLU A 47 -8.02 0.20 -5.64
N ALA A 48 -8.60 -0.53 -6.62
CA ALA A 48 -9.16 -1.85 -6.36
C ALA A 48 -8.08 -2.82 -5.93
N TRP A 49 -6.90 -2.74 -6.56
CA TRP A 49 -5.76 -3.58 -6.18
C TRP A 49 -5.25 -3.22 -4.77
N LEU A 50 -5.11 -1.90 -4.47
CA LEU A 50 -4.68 -1.47 -3.13
C LEU A 50 -5.61 -2.00 -2.05
N GLN A 51 -6.92 -1.83 -2.25
CA GLN A 51 -7.92 -2.17 -1.26
C GLN A 51 -8.14 -3.67 -1.13
N GLY A 52 -8.20 -4.39 -2.25
CA GLY A 52 -8.58 -5.80 -2.26
C GLY A 52 -7.42 -6.77 -2.19
N VAL A 53 -6.23 -6.36 -2.61
CA VAL A 53 -5.06 -7.24 -2.68
C VAL A 53 -3.93 -6.75 -1.78
N PHE A 54 -3.48 -5.51 -1.98
CA PHE A 54 -2.31 -5.00 -1.27
C PHE A 54 -2.52 -4.91 0.25
N LEU A 55 -3.57 -4.21 0.69
CA LEU A 55 -3.78 -4.00 2.13
C LEU A 55 -3.98 -5.31 2.89
N PRO A 56 -4.85 -6.24 2.44
CA PRO A 56 -5.00 -7.50 3.17
C PRO A 56 -3.73 -8.33 3.21
N ASN A 57 -3.00 -8.40 2.09
CA ASN A 57 -1.76 -9.19 2.01
C ASN A 57 -0.65 -8.57 2.85
N ALA A 58 -0.51 -7.24 2.82
CA ALA A 58 0.50 -6.54 3.61
C ALA A 58 0.25 -6.71 5.11
N ARG A 59 -1.01 -6.64 5.53
CA ARG A 59 -1.36 -6.86 6.94
C ARG A 59 -1.00 -8.28 7.39
N ARG A 60 -1.35 -9.29 6.59
CA ARG A 60 -1.00 -10.67 6.92
C ARG A 60 0.51 -10.87 6.96
N ALA A 61 1.23 -10.29 6.00
CA ALA A 61 2.69 -10.42 5.97
C ALA A 61 3.34 -9.75 7.18
N ALA A 62 2.83 -8.59 7.61
CA ALA A 62 3.35 -7.91 8.79
C ALA A 62 3.09 -8.73 10.06
N GLU A 63 1.90 -9.32 10.19
CA GLU A 63 1.53 -10.12 11.34
C GLU A 63 2.33 -11.41 11.44
N SER A 64 2.63 -12.05 10.30
CA SER A 64 3.37 -13.31 10.25
C SER A 64 4.88 -13.11 10.07
N ASP A 65 5.35 -11.86 10.03
CA ASP A 65 6.76 -11.50 9.82
C ASP A 65 7.31 -12.08 8.51
N THR A 66 6.51 -11.96 7.43
CA THR A 66 6.87 -12.45 6.09
C THR A 66 6.90 -11.33 5.06
N LEU A 67 7.13 -10.09 5.51
CA LEU A 67 7.24 -8.94 4.60
C LEU A 67 8.44 -9.13 3.66
N PRO A 68 8.32 -8.66 2.40
CA PRO A 68 9.42 -8.78 1.45
C PRO A 68 10.60 -7.87 1.83
N SER A 69 11.75 -8.10 1.23
CA SER A 69 12.93 -7.26 1.44
C SER A 69 12.84 -5.93 0.69
N ARG A 70 11.96 -5.85 -0.31
CA ARG A 70 11.76 -4.64 -1.13
C ARG A 70 10.28 -4.37 -1.32
N SER A 71 9.95 -3.08 -1.41
CA SER A 71 8.59 -2.65 -1.68
C SER A 71 8.64 -1.39 -2.53
N GLN A 72 7.83 -1.35 -3.59
CA GLN A 72 7.79 -0.22 -4.53
C GLN A 72 6.36 0.27 -4.76
N VAL A 73 5.47 0.05 -3.81
CA VAL A 73 4.08 0.45 -3.97
C VAL A 73 3.92 1.97 -4.07
N GLY A 74 4.80 2.73 -3.38
CA GLY A 74 4.80 4.19 -3.49
C GLY A 74 5.17 4.67 -4.89
N VAL A 75 6.15 4.01 -5.53
CA VAL A 75 6.54 4.33 -6.90
C VAL A 75 5.39 4.03 -7.86
N MET A 76 4.72 2.89 -7.67
CA MET A 76 3.56 2.53 -8.49
C MET A 76 2.44 3.55 -8.35
N ALA A 77 2.16 3.99 -7.13
CA ALA A 77 1.15 5.00 -6.86
C ALA A 77 1.50 6.33 -7.50
N GLN A 78 2.75 6.74 -7.39
CA GLN A 78 3.22 7.98 -7.98
C GLN A 78 3.00 7.97 -9.49
N ARG A 79 3.37 6.89 -10.17
CA ARG A 79 3.16 6.75 -11.60
C ARG A 79 1.69 6.77 -11.97
N GLN A 80 0.86 6.09 -11.18
CA GLN A 80 -0.58 6.02 -11.42
C GLN A 80 -1.23 7.40 -11.37
N TYR A 81 -0.84 8.21 -10.40
CA TYR A 81 -1.50 9.50 -10.15
C TYR A 81 -0.83 10.69 -10.84
N ASP A 82 0.38 10.53 -11.38
CA ASP A 82 1.09 11.61 -12.07
C ASP A 82 1.12 11.45 -13.59
N TYR A 83 0.69 10.31 -14.11
CA TYR A 83 0.92 9.97 -15.53
C TYR A 83 0.30 10.95 -16.52
N HIS A 84 -0.96 11.30 -16.34
CA HIS A 84 -1.66 12.23 -17.24
C HIS A 84 -1.89 13.59 -16.60
N SER A 85 -2.12 13.60 -15.31
CA SER A 85 -2.35 14.83 -14.55
C SER A 85 -2.21 14.49 -13.06
N ILE A 86 -1.75 15.47 -12.29
CA ILE A 86 -1.66 15.30 -10.84
C ILE A 86 -3.07 15.18 -10.27
N VAL A 87 -3.26 14.18 -9.40
CA VAL A 87 -4.50 14.01 -8.64
C VAL A 87 -4.24 14.51 -7.22
N PRO A 88 -4.60 15.77 -6.90
CA PRO A 88 -4.23 16.35 -5.60
C PRO A 88 -4.72 15.54 -4.40
N GLU A 89 -5.89 14.91 -4.51
CA GLU A 89 -6.48 14.10 -3.45
C GLU A 89 -5.62 12.87 -3.10
N ALA A 90 -4.77 12.44 -4.03
CA ALA A 90 -3.93 11.27 -3.83
C ALA A 90 -2.53 11.58 -3.30
N LEU A 91 -2.15 12.86 -3.16
CA LEU A 91 -0.79 13.23 -2.77
C LEU A 91 -0.40 12.64 -1.41
N ARG A 92 -1.28 12.75 -0.42
CA ARG A 92 -1.00 12.20 0.90
C ARG A 92 -0.92 10.68 0.88
N LEU A 93 -1.78 10.04 0.08
CA LEU A 93 -1.73 8.59 -0.09
C LEU A 93 -0.39 8.14 -0.67
N VAL A 94 0.11 8.84 -1.69
CA VAL A 94 1.41 8.54 -2.30
C VAL A 94 2.53 8.66 -1.25
N GLU A 95 2.51 9.71 -0.42
CA GLU A 95 3.49 9.87 0.65
C GLU A 95 3.45 8.70 1.63
N LEU A 96 2.26 8.30 2.06
CA LEU A 96 2.11 7.19 3.00
C LEU A 96 2.61 5.87 2.41
N LEU A 97 2.36 5.63 1.13
CA LEU A 97 2.84 4.43 0.46
C LEU A 97 4.36 4.43 0.31
N HIS A 98 4.97 5.58 0.03
CA HIS A 98 6.44 5.70 0.03
C HIS A 98 7.01 5.44 1.42
N ASP A 99 6.37 5.97 2.47
CA ASP A 99 6.80 5.71 3.84
C ASP A 99 6.72 4.23 4.17
N PHE A 100 5.64 3.56 3.76
CA PHE A 100 5.49 2.13 3.93
C PHE A 100 6.66 1.37 3.29
N ASP A 101 7.02 1.73 2.06
CA ASP A 101 8.14 1.10 1.35
C ASP A 101 9.44 1.25 2.17
N ARG A 102 9.71 2.45 2.69
CA ARG A 102 10.91 2.68 3.49
C ARG A 102 10.91 1.86 4.78
N MET A 103 9.75 1.73 5.42
CA MET A 103 9.62 0.96 6.66
C MET A 103 9.87 -0.53 6.41
N VAL A 104 9.34 -1.07 5.32
CA VAL A 104 9.54 -2.47 4.94
C VAL A 104 11.02 -2.75 4.68
N GLU A 105 11.69 -1.86 3.92
CA GLU A 105 13.10 -2.02 3.59
C GLU A 105 13.98 -1.88 4.83
N ALA A 106 13.63 -0.97 5.74
CA ALA A 106 14.36 -0.82 7.00
C ALA A 106 14.24 -2.08 7.86
N ALA A 107 13.05 -2.68 7.92
CA ALA A 107 12.84 -3.92 8.64
C ALA A 107 13.65 -5.08 8.04
N ALA A 108 13.73 -5.13 6.71
CA ALA A 108 14.52 -6.14 6.01
C ALA A 108 16.02 -6.01 6.31
N ARG A 109 16.53 -4.78 6.38
CA ARG A 109 17.94 -4.56 6.73
C ARG A 109 18.27 -5.07 8.13
N ARG A 110 17.33 -5.01 9.06
CA ARG A 110 17.51 -5.49 10.44
C ARG A 110 17.60 -7.01 10.52
N ARG A 111 17.14 -7.73 9.51
CA ARG A 111 17.16 -9.19 9.48
C ARG A 111 18.53 -9.77 9.13
N ARG A 112 19.47 -8.95 8.71
CA ARG A 112 20.82 -9.39 8.35
C ARG A 112 21.78 -9.44 9.51
#